data_b28e2cdc3e95f7af97543f5b187d1ca7
#
_entry.id   b28e2cdc3e95f7af97543f5b187d1ca7
#
_cell.length_a   1.000
_cell.length_b   1.000
_cell.length_c   1.000
_cell.angle_alpha   90.00
_cell.angle_beta   90.00
_cell.angle_gamma   90.00
#
_symmetry.space_group_name_H-M   'P 1'
#
loop_
_entity.id
_entity.type
_entity.pdbx_description
1 polymer ?
#
loop_
_entity_poly.entity_id
_entity_poly.type
_entity_poly.pdbx_seq_one_letter_code
_entity_poly.pdbx_strand_id
1 'polypeptide(L)'
;TPIKSSAASDVYKRQMYANAEQRKKEFEEKNHMQGLMFKMDNDPRITKVGRFIRKFSIDELPQFYNVLRGDMSLVGTRPPTLDEFEQYSSHHKRRLSMRPGITGLWQVSGRSQIEDFEEVVRLDCQYIDNWSPSLDIKILFKTLGVVFTGHGAQ
;
A
#
# COMPACT_ATOMS: atom_id res chain seq x y z
N THR A 1 -16.45 0.50 5.41
CA THR A 1 -16.96 1.38 4.35
C THR A 1 -15.88 1.44 3.28
N PRO A 2 -16.13 1.05 2.02
CA PRO A 2 -15.13 1.16 0.98
C PRO A 2 -14.75 2.64 0.86
N ILE A 3 -13.43 2.92 0.88
CA ILE A 3 -12.92 4.27 0.71
C ILE A 3 -13.30 4.69 -0.71
N LYS A 4 -14.31 5.54 -0.82
CA LYS A 4 -14.65 6.18 -2.10
C LYS A 4 -13.39 6.79 -2.67
N SER A 5 -13.20 6.65 -3.99
CA SER A 5 -12.13 7.21 -4.81
C SER A 5 -11.49 8.42 -4.12
N SER A 6 -10.42 8.17 -3.39
CA SER A 6 -9.74 9.21 -2.65
C SER A 6 -8.82 9.98 -3.59
N ALA A 7 -8.44 11.18 -3.21
CA ALA A 7 -7.41 11.96 -3.93
C ALA A 7 -6.15 11.12 -4.22
N ALA A 8 -5.82 10.15 -3.36
CA ALA A 8 -4.73 9.19 -3.56
C ALA A 8 -4.95 8.28 -4.78
N SER A 9 -6.18 7.80 -5.02
CA SER A 9 -6.50 7.00 -6.23
C SER A 9 -6.33 7.82 -7.51
N ASP A 10 -6.71 9.09 -7.48
CA ASP A 10 -6.56 9.97 -8.64
C ASP A 10 -5.09 10.30 -8.92
N VAL A 11 -4.28 10.51 -7.88
CA VAL A 11 -2.83 10.73 -8.03
C VAL A 11 -2.18 9.47 -8.58
N TYR A 12 -2.52 8.28 -8.08
CA TYR A 12 -2.01 7.02 -8.61
C TYR A 12 -2.31 6.85 -10.11
N LYS A 13 -3.56 7.12 -10.54
CA LYS A 13 -3.94 7.04 -11.96
C LYS A 13 -3.18 8.04 -12.83
N ARG A 14 -2.92 9.26 -12.34
CA ARG A 14 -2.17 10.29 -13.08
C ARG A 14 -0.67 9.99 -13.23
N GLN A 15 -0.11 9.07 -12.45
CA GLN A 15 1.26 8.61 -12.60
C GLN A 15 1.45 7.61 -13.72
N MET A 16 0.36 7.04 -14.23
CA MET A 16 0.35 6.01 -15.26
C MET A 16 -0.14 6.57 -16.60
N TYR A 17 0.18 5.85 -17.69
CA TYR A 17 -0.41 6.13 -18.99
C TYR A 17 -1.92 5.83 -18.97
N ALA A 18 -2.70 6.53 -19.82
CA ALA A 18 -4.15 6.43 -19.83
C ALA A 18 -4.71 4.99 -20.09
N ASN A 19 -3.91 4.14 -20.73
CA ASN A 19 -4.24 2.74 -21.02
C ASN A 19 -3.64 1.73 -20.01
N ALA A 20 -3.14 2.21 -18.86
CA ALA A 20 -2.42 1.39 -17.90
C ALA A 20 -3.27 0.24 -17.31
N GLU A 21 -4.56 0.49 -17.08
CA GLU A 21 -5.51 -0.50 -16.55
C GLU A 21 -5.75 -1.64 -17.56
N GLN A 22 -5.90 -1.29 -18.84
CA GLN A 22 -6.05 -2.30 -19.91
C GLN A 22 -4.81 -3.16 -20.05
N ARG A 23 -3.63 -2.56 -19.88
CA ARG A 23 -2.34 -3.25 -19.95
C ARG A 23 -1.99 -4.06 -18.69
N LYS A 24 -2.73 -3.88 -17.58
CA LYS A 24 -2.50 -4.67 -16.35
C LYS A 24 -2.59 -6.16 -16.62
N LYS A 25 -3.60 -6.58 -17.41
CA LYS A 25 -3.79 -7.99 -17.80
C LYS A 25 -2.64 -8.56 -18.61
N GLU A 26 -1.99 -7.75 -19.45
CA GLU A 26 -0.85 -8.16 -20.27
C GLU A 26 0.40 -8.46 -19.42
N PHE A 27 0.45 -7.92 -18.19
CA PHE A 27 1.59 -8.05 -17.29
C PHE A 27 1.31 -8.91 -16.06
N GLU A 28 0.14 -9.57 -15.98
CA GLU A 28 -0.19 -10.45 -14.85
C GLU A 28 0.84 -11.58 -14.68
N GLU A 29 1.38 -12.10 -15.77
CA GLU A 29 2.44 -13.13 -15.76
C GLU A 29 3.77 -12.61 -15.17
N LYS A 30 3.97 -11.29 -15.13
CA LYS A 30 5.16 -10.63 -14.55
C LYS A 30 4.93 -10.12 -13.13
N ASN A 31 3.82 -10.49 -12.51
CA ASN A 31 3.54 -10.15 -11.14
C ASN A 31 4.50 -10.90 -10.20
N HIS A 32 5.26 -10.16 -9.39
CA HIS A 32 6.16 -10.74 -8.38
C HIS A 32 5.40 -11.17 -7.11
N MET A 33 4.16 -10.69 -6.92
CA MET A 33 3.34 -11.08 -5.78
C MET A 33 2.56 -12.36 -6.06
N GLN A 34 2.58 -13.29 -5.11
CA GLN A 34 1.64 -14.41 -5.08
C GLN A 34 0.34 -13.93 -4.39
N GLY A 35 -0.80 -14.15 -5.05
CA GLY A 35 -2.11 -13.79 -4.52
C GLY A 35 -2.70 -12.50 -5.10
N LEU A 36 -3.43 -11.74 -4.29
CA LEU A 36 -4.34 -10.69 -4.76
C LEU A 36 -3.67 -9.33 -5.04
N MET A 37 -2.42 -9.13 -4.62
CA MET A 37 -1.70 -7.89 -4.86
C MET A 37 -0.90 -7.95 -6.16
N PHE A 38 -0.78 -6.81 -6.83
CA PHE A 38 0.05 -6.66 -8.01
C PHE A 38 1.31 -5.86 -7.69
N LYS A 39 2.47 -6.47 -7.94
CA LYS A 39 3.79 -5.82 -7.80
C LYS A 39 4.68 -6.25 -8.97
N MET A 40 5.27 -5.28 -9.65
CA MET A 40 6.19 -5.51 -10.75
C MET A 40 7.32 -4.49 -10.70
N ASP A 41 8.56 -4.97 -10.80
CA ASP A 41 9.73 -4.12 -10.91
C ASP A 41 9.77 -3.45 -12.29
N ASN A 42 10.14 -2.16 -12.33
CA ASN A 42 10.20 -1.37 -13.56
C ASN A 42 8.91 -1.41 -14.40
N ASP A 43 7.75 -1.23 -13.75
CA ASP A 43 6.46 -1.21 -14.40
C ASP A 43 6.42 -0.24 -15.59
N PRO A 44 6.29 -0.72 -16.86
CA PRO A 44 6.31 0.11 -18.06
C PRO A 44 5.06 1.00 -18.19
N ARG A 45 4.04 0.79 -17.37
CA ARG A 45 2.83 1.61 -17.33
C ARG A 45 3.06 2.94 -16.61
N ILE A 46 4.16 3.06 -15.85
CA ILE A 46 4.50 4.25 -15.07
C ILE A 46 5.24 5.25 -15.94
N THR A 47 4.79 6.49 -15.97
CA THR A 47 5.45 7.58 -16.67
C THR A 47 6.79 7.96 -16.01
N LYS A 48 7.66 8.69 -16.72
CA LYS A 48 8.93 9.21 -16.13
C LYS A 48 8.66 10.09 -14.91
N VAL A 49 7.63 10.95 -15.00
CA VAL A 49 7.18 11.79 -13.89
C VAL A 49 6.63 10.94 -12.74
N GLY A 50 5.85 9.91 -13.06
CA GLY A 50 5.33 8.96 -12.06
C GLY A 50 6.44 8.26 -11.29
N ARG A 51 7.53 7.86 -11.96
CA ARG A 51 8.71 7.26 -11.29
C ARG A 51 9.38 8.25 -10.33
N PHE A 52 9.53 9.49 -10.72
CA PHE A 52 10.09 10.52 -9.83
C PHE A 52 9.20 10.71 -8.58
N ILE A 53 7.88 10.84 -8.78
CA ILE A 53 6.90 11.02 -7.71
C ILE A 53 6.95 9.85 -6.72
N ARG A 54 7.00 8.60 -7.22
CA ARG A 54 7.09 7.39 -6.40
C ARG A 54 8.41 7.30 -5.65
N LYS A 55 9.53 7.63 -6.30
CA LYS A 55 10.86 7.59 -5.68
C LYS A 55 10.94 8.46 -4.43
N PHE A 56 10.24 9.58 -4.40
CA PHE A 56 10.22 10.52 -3.27
C PHE A 56 8.95 10.40 -2.43
N SER A 57 8.13 9.38 -2.64
CA SER A 57 6.85 9.15 -1.94
C SER A 57 5.92 10.37 -1.94
N ILE A 58 6.00 11.21 -2.98
CA ILE A 58 5.16 12.41 -3.14
C ILE A 58 3.70 12.00 -3.39
N ASP A 59 3.48 10.83 -3.96
CA ASP A 59 2.17 10.22 -4.18
C ASP A 59 1.43 9.89 -2.88
N GLU A 60 2.14 9.77 -1.78
CA GLU A 60 1.55 9.53 -0.46
C GLU A 60 1.09 10.82 0.24
N LEU A 61 1.54 12.00 -0.23
CA LEU A 61 1.14 13.28 0.37
C LEU A 61 -0.39 13.50 0.43
N PRO A 62 -1.19 13.16 -0.61
CA PRO A 62 -2.65 13.30 -0.52
C PRO A 62 -3.28 12.41 0.56
N GLN A 63 -2.62 11.32 0.98
CA GLN A 63 -3.11 10.46 2.06
C GLN A 63 -3.07 11.18 3.42
N PHE A 64 -2.14 12.13 3.62
CA PHE A 64 -2.14 12.96 4.82
C PHE A 64 -3.41 13.81 4.96
N TYR A 65 -3.99 14.24 3.84
CA TYR A 65 -5.30 14.90 3.88
C TYR A 65 -6.39 13.96 4.40
N ASN A 66 -6.37 12.68 4.00
CA ASN A 66 -7.30 11.68 4.52
C ASN A 66 -7.09 11.43 6.03
N VAL A 67 -5.84 11.53 6.51
CA VAL A 67 -5.53 11.44 7.95
C VAL A 67 -6.13 12.64 8.69
N LEU A 68 -5.95 13.86 8.19
CA LEU A 68 -6.52 15.06 8.78
C LEU A 68 -8.05 15.03 8.83
N ARG A 69 -8.68 14.42 7.84
CA ARG A 69 -10.14 14.20 7.83
C ARG A 69 -10.61 13.08 8.77
N GLY A 70 -9.70 12.27 9.28
CA GLY A 70 -10.02 11.12 10.11
C GLY A 70 -10.46 9.87 9.32
N ASP A 71 -10.34 9.88 7.98
CA ASP A 71 -10.65 8.71 7.12
C ASP A 71 -9.54 7.65 7.20
N MET A 72 -8.31 8.07 7.48
CA MET A 72 -7.13 7.21 7.64
C MET A 72 -6.39 7.52 8.95
N SER A 73 -5.50 6.60 9.34
CA SER A 73 -4.50 6.80 10.39
C SER A 73 -3.11 6.98 9.78
N LEU A 74 -2.15 7.47 10.56
CA LEU A 74 -0.74 7.44 10.15
C LEU A 74 -0.25 6.00 10.07
N VAL A 75 -0.53 5.19 11.10
CA VAL A 75 -0.17 3.77 11.17
C VAL A 75 -1.44 2.93 11.10
N GLY A 76 -1.42 1.88 10.31
CA GLY A 76 -2.55 0.98 10.13
C GLY A 76 -2.30 -0.04 9.02
N THR A 77 -3.34 -0.79 8.67
CA THR A 77 -3.30 -1.72 7.56
C THR A 77 -3.40 -0.98 6.22
N ARG A 78 -2.79 -1.50 5.15
CA ARG A 78 -2.94 -0.90 3.82
C ARG A 78 -4.38 -1.05 3.33
N PRO A 79 -5.01 0.03 2.85
CA PRO A 79 -6.34 -0.08 2.25
C PRO A 79 -6.27 -0.91 0.95
N PRO A 80 -7.20 -1.87 0.75
CA PRO A 80 -7.29 -2.61 -0.49
C PRO A 80 -7.82 -1.74 -1.62
N THR A 81 -7.51 -2.13 -2.86
CA THR A 81 -8.27 -1.67 -4.03
C THR A 81 -9.64 -2.36 -4.07
N LEU A 82 -10.57 -1.86 -4.88
CA LEU A 82 -11.89 -2.47 -5.03
C LEU A 82 -11.78 -3.90 -5.57
N ASP A 83 -10.94 -4.11 -6.58
CA ASP A 83 -10.70 -5.42 -7.20
C ASP A 83 -10.11 -6.43 -6.19
N GLU A 84 -9.18 -5.99 -5.34
CA GLU A 84 -8.65 -6.81 -4.24
C GLU A 84 -9.75 -7.15 -3.22
N PHE A 85 -10.56 -6.16 -2.84
CA PHE A 85 -11.61 -6.33 -1.83
C PHE A 85 -12.69 -7.33 -2.27
N GLU A 86 -13.08 -7.33 -3.55
CA GLU A 86 -14.07 -8.27 -4.09
C GLU A 86 -13.61 -9.72 -3.99
N GLN A 87 -12.30 -9.95 -4.03
CA GLN A 87 -11.68 -11.27 -3.95
C GLN A 87 -11.34 -11.69 -2.50
N TYR A 88 -11.57 -10.81 -1.51
CA TYR A 88 -11.22 -11.10 -0.12
C TYR A 88 -12.11 -12.19 0.49
N SER A 89 -11.47 -13.22 1.02
CA SER A 89 -12.10 -14.18 1.92
C SER A 89 -12.46 -13.53 3.27
N SER A 90 -13.23 -14.23 4.10
CA SER A 90 -13.53 -13.76 5.46
C SER A 90 -12.28 -13.55 6.31
N HIS A 91 -11.24 -14.38 6.11
CA HIS A 91 -9.94 -14.24 6.76
C HIS A 91 -9.24 -12.92 6.35
N HIS A 92 -9.20 -12.63 5.06
CA HIS A 92 -8.59 -11.39 4.55
C HIS A 92 -9.32 -10.13 5.05
N LYS A 93 -10.64 -10.19 5.22
CA LYS A 93 -11.45 -9.06 5.71
C LYS A 93 -11.12 -8.64 7.14
N ARG A 94 -10.49 -9.53 7.94
CA ARG A 94 -10.04 -9.19 9.29
C ARG A 94 -9.09 -8.00 9.32
N ARG A 95 -8.22 -7.85 8.31
CA ARG A 95 -7.31 -6.70 8.21
C ARG A 95 -8.02 -5.35 8.06
N LEU A 96 -9.33 -5.35 7.78
CA LEU A 96 -10.16 -4.15 7.67
C LEU A 96 -10.85 -3.78 8.98
N SER A 97 -10.58 -4.49 10.08
CA SER A 97 -11.17 -4.21 11.39
C SER A 97 -10.60 -2.96 12.07
N MET A 98 -9.48 -2.44 11.56
CA MET A 98 -8.90 -1.15 11.98
C MET A 98 -8.90 -0.14 10.84
N ARG A 99 -8.71 1.14 11.19
CA ARG A 99 -8.54 2.18 10.18
C ARG A 99 -7.31 1.91 9.33
N PRO A 100 -7.40 2.12 8.01
CA PRO A 100 -6.24 2.00 7.14
C PRO A 100 -5.21 3.08 7.49
N GLY A 101 -3.93 2.74 7.33
CA GLY A 101 -2.81 3.64 7.58
C GLY A 101 -2.05 4.02 6.32
N ILE A 102 -1.26 5.09 6.41
CA ILE A 102 -0.26 5.45 5.39
C ILE A 102 0.87 4.44 5.44
N THR A 103 1.30 4.07 6.64
CA THR A 103 2.31 3.03 6.89
C THR A 103 1.75 1.95 7.81
N GLY A 104 2.40 0.79 7.85
CA GLY A 104 1.98 -0.33 8.66
C GLY A 104 3.09 -1.32 8.94
N LEU A 105 2.81 -2.32 9.78
CA LEU A 105 3.80 -3.29 10.22
C LEU A 105 4.44 -4.04 9.04
N TRP A 106 3.66 -4.54 8.09
CA TRP A 106 4.19 -5.26 6.94
C TRP A 106 5.08 -4.38 6.05
N GLN A 107 4.74 -3.10 5.90
CA GLN A 107 5.49 -2.16 5.07
C GLN A 107 6.90 -1.90 5.62
N VAL A 108 7.07 -1.93 6.94
CA VAL A 108 8.36 -1.73 7.61
C VAL A 108 9.09 -3.03 7.94
N SER A 109 8.47 -4.20 7.66
CA SER A 109 9.02 -5.53 7.92
C SER A 109 9.62 -6.21 6.70
N GLY A 110 9.95 -5.45 5.65
CA GLY A 110 10.54 -5.98 4.43
C GLY A 110 9.62 -5.94 3.22
N ARG A 111 8.89 -4.84 3.03
CA ARG A 111 7.95 -4.57 1.91
C ARG A 111 8.41 -5.12 0.56
N SER A 112 9.70 -4.96 0.24
CA SER A 112 10.27 -5.39 -1.05
C SER A 112 10.51 -6.90 -1.14
N GLN A 113 10.63 -7.58 0.00
CA GLN A 113 10.94 -9.02 0.08
C GLN A 113 9.71 -9.89 0.30
N ILE A 114 8.56 -9.28 0.69
CA ILE A 114 7.32 -10.01 0.90
C ILE A 114 6.63 -10.15 -0.45
N GLU A 115 6.54 -11.38 -0.95
CA GLU A 115 5.93 -11.74 -2.23
C GLU A 115 4.60 -12.49 -2.04
N ASP A 116 4.32 -12.98 -0.83
CA ASP A 116 3.10 -13.69 -0.49
C ASP A 116 2.08 -12.76 0.17
N PHE A 117 0.87 -12.71 -0.40
CA PHE A 117 -0.24 -11.93 0.14
C PHE A 117 -0.69 -12.43 1.53
N GLU A 118 -0.63 -13.73 1.77
CA GLU A 118 -0.99 -14.30 3.08
C GLU A 118 -0.05 -13.80 4.19
N GLU A 119 1.22 -13.60 3.87
CA GLU A 119 2.17 -13.01 4.82
C GLU A 119 1.84 -11.55 5.12
N VAL A 120 1.39 -10.78 4.13
CA VAL A 120 0.86 -9.42 4.34
C VAL A 120 -0.34 -9.45 5.28
N VAL A 121 -1.29 -10.36 5.05
CA VAL A 121 -2.49 -10.54 5.91
C VAL A 121 -2.08 -10.91 7.33
N ARG A 122 -1.12 -11.83 7.48
CA ARG A 122 -0.60 -12.26 8.78
C ARG A 122 0.01 -11.10 9.57
N LEU A 123 0.84 -10.27 8.93
CA LEU A 123 1.48 -9.12 9.57
C LEU A 123 0.47 -8.03 9.94
N ASP A 124 -0.53 -7.78 9.08
CA ASP A 124 -1.61 -6.85 9.38
C ASP A 124 -2.47 -7.33 10.55
N CYS A 125 -2.81 -8.63 10.60
CA CYS A 125 -3.51 -9.22 11.74
C CYS A 125 -2.67 -9.17 13.02
N GLN A 126 -1.37 -9.45 12.93
CA GLN A 126 -0.45 -9.34 14.06
C GLN A 126 -0.40 -7.91 14.61
N TYR A 127 -0.41 -6.89 13.73
CA TYR A 127 -0.48 -5.49 14.15
C TYR A 127 -1.76 -5.20 14.90
N ILE A 128 -2.91 -5.66 14.36
CA ILE A 128 -4.24 -5.48 14.97
C ILE A 128 -4.29 -6.10 16.37
N ASP A 129 -3.80 -7.34 16.52
CA ASP A 129 -3.86 -8.10 17.76
C ASP A 129 -2.93 -7.54 18.86
N ASN A 130 -1.81 -6.93 18.47
CA ASN A 130 -0.80 -6.39 19.37
C ASN A 130 -0.76 -4.86 19.37
N TRP A 131 -1.79 -4.20 18.87
CA TRP A 131 -1.81 -2.76 18.75
C TRP A 131 -1.51 -2.07 20.09
N SER A 132 -0.64 -1.09 20.04
CA SER A 132 -0.34 -0.19 21.16
C SER A 132 0.27 1.11 20.61
N PRO A 133 0.13 2.25 21.33
CA PRO A 133 0.77 3.50 20.92
C PRO A 133 2.29 3.38 20.76
N SER A 134 2.94 2.54 21.58
CA SER A 134 4.38 2.27 21.48
C SER A 134 4.75 1.51 20.20
N LEU A 135 3.88 0.63 19.72
CA LEU A 135 4.06 -0.06 18.45
C LEU A 135 3.94 0.92 17.27
N ASP A 136 2.96 1.81 17.32
CA ASP A 136 2.79 2.85 16.29
C ASP A 136 4.03 3.75 16.20
N ILE A 137 4.56 4.21 17.34
CA ILE A 137 5.77 5.02 17.39
C ILE A 137 6.97 4.25 16.78
N LYS A 138 7.14 2.96 17.10
CA LYS A 138 8.19 2.13 16.51
C LYS A 138 8.05 2.00 14.99
N ILE A 139 6.83 1.81 14.50
CA ILE A 139 6.55 1.72 13.07
C ILE A 139 6.88 3.05 12.38
N LEU A 140 6.49 4.19 12.96
CA LEU A 140 6.80 5.51 12.42
C LEU A 140 8.31 5.75 12.30
N PHE A 141 9.10 5.43 13.34
CA PHE A 141 10.55 5.54 13.28
C PHE A 141 11.17 4.63 12.21
N LYS A 142 10.70 3.39 12.08
CA LYS A 142 11.14 2.50 11.01
C LYS A 142 10.79 3.03 9.62
N THR A 143 9.58 3.61 9.47
CA THR A 143 9.14 4.23 8.20
C THR A 143 10.08 5.36 7.80
N LEU A 144 10.44 6.24 8.73
CA LEU A 144 11.41 7.31 8.46
C LEU A 144 12.75 6.71 7.98
N GLY A 145 13.24 5.67 8.65
CA GLY A 145 14.45 4.96 8.23
C GLY A 145 14.37 4.45 6.80
N VAL A 146 13.26 3.79 6.43
CA VAL A 146 13.04 3.26 5.07
C VAL A 146 12.98 4.38 4.03
N VAL A 147 12.29 5.49 4.33
CA VAL A 147 12.20 6.66 3.42
C VAL A 147 13.56 7.29 3.19
N PHE A 148 14.35 7.48 4.24
CA PHE A 148 15.69 8.11 4.12
C PHE A 148 16.73 7.20 3.46
N THR A 149 16.64 5.89 3.64
CA THR A 149 17.59 4.93 3.04
C THR A 149 17.23 4.55 1.61
N GLY A 150 16.03 4.86 1.15
CA GLY A 150 15.55 4.53 -0.20
C GLY A 150 15.33 3.03 -0.43
N HIS A 151 15.47 2.17 0.58
CA HIS A 151 15.32 0.71 0.48
C HIS A 151 13.87 0.22 0.35
N GLY A 152 12.93 1.10 0.08
CA GLY A 152 11.51 0.74 -0.07
C GLY A 152 10.83 1.39 -1.26
N ALA A 153 11.54 2.19 -2.03
CA ALA A 153 11.01 2.89 -3.21
C ALA A 153 11.29 2.06 -4.48
N GLN A 154 10.47 1.05 -4.72
CA GLN A 154 10.36 0.36 -6.02
C GLN A 154 8.91 0.28 -6.43
#